data_74b1a9f8a967c6682ee345b6cb03f41e
#
_entry.id   74b1a9f8a967c6682ee345b6cb03f41e
#
_cell.length_a   1.000
_cell.length_b   1.000
_cell.length_c   1.000
_cell.angle_alpha   90.00
_cell.angle_beta   90.00
_cell.angle_gamma   90.00
#
_symmetry.space_group_name_H-M   'P 1'
#
loop_
_entity.id
_entity.type
_entity.pdbx_description
1 polymer ?
#
loop_
_entity_poly.entity_id
_entity_poly.type
_entity_poly.pdbx_seq_one_letter_code
_entity_poly.pdbx_strand_id
1 'polypeptide(L)'
;MALEHSLVLIKPDGVELSLTGEVLTHLDREDLFLVGMRAVAVDPPLAAAHYTEHREKPFYQDVIKYLCGGYHSFPWVYAFAFCGEDACAKIRAIVGKTNPLEVEPGRKIVTLRQKYGRNVIVDDGEGRDRIDERGHAMVRFENILHASQRESAEFEIKLWFSPAELLPGFRLYPVLEGEGGRQTWVTPARQLLARLWPDAAAGRDEPDAPRRPLE
;
A
#
# COMPACT_ATOMS: atom_id res chain seq x y z
N MET A 1 -13.01 -11.21 19.06
CA MET A 1 -12.66 -11.26 17.61
C MET A 1 -11.15 -11.40 17.51
N ALA A 2 -10.61 -11.91 16.40
CA ALA A 2 -9.16 -12.08 16.28
C ALA A 2 -8.51 -10.76 15.87
N LEU A 3 -7.32 -10.48 16.40
CA LEU A 3 -6.49 -9.37 15.96
C LEU A 3 -6.00 -9.61 14.52
N GLU A 4 -5.96 -8.57 13.73
CA GLU A 4 -5.38 -8.59 12.38
C GLU A 4 -4.48 -7.38 12.14
N HIS A 5 -3.54 -7.51 11.20
CA HIS A 5 -2.77 -6.38 10.72
C HIS A 5 -3.46 -5.72 9.52
N SER A 6 -3.18 -4.43 9.34
CA SER A 6 -3.47 -3.72 8.09
C SER A 6 -2.31 -2.80 7.74
N LEU A 7 -1.86 -2.85 6.50
CA LEU A 7 -0.91 -1.89 5.96
C LEU A 7 -1.66 -0.63 5.51
N VAL A 8 -1.12 0.51 5.88
CA VAL A 8 -1.51 1.81 5.30
C VAL A 8 -0.27 2.43 4.66
N LEU A 9 -0.37 2.84 3.40
CA LEU A 9 0.66 3.65 2.76
C LEU A 9 0.12 5.04 2.52
N ILE A 10 0.84 6.07 2.97
CA ILE A 10 0.65 7.43 2.45
C ILE A 10 1.51 7.51 1.19
N LYS A 11 0.87 7.65 0.04
CA LYS A 11 1.49 7.68 -1.27
C LYS A 11 2.18 9.01 -1.53
N PRO A 12 3.02 9.14 -2.58
CA PRO A 12 3.75 10.37 -2.86
C PRO A 12 2.90 11.64 -2.91
N ASP A 13 1.71 11.59 -3.49
CA ASP A 13 0.74 12.71 -3.50
C ASP A 13 0.26 13.08 -2.09
N GLY A 14 -0.03 12.11 -1.24
CA GLY A 14 -0.41 12.35 0.16
C GLY A 14 0.72 12.90 1.02
N VAL A 15 1.97 12.48 0.75
CA VAL A 15 3.17 13.01 1.40
C VAL A 15 3.42 14.46 0.96
N GLU A 16 3.35 14.74 -0.34
CA GLU A 16 3.52 16.08 -0.91
C GLU A 16 2.48 17.07 -0.36
N LEU A 17 1.25 16.60 -0.13
CA LEU A 17 0.18 17.37 0.52
C LEU A 17 0.30 17.47 2.04
N SER A 18 1.36 16.90 2.65
CA SER A 18 1.60 16.91 4.11
C SER A 18 0.45 16.32 4.95
N LEU A 19 -0.19 15.25 4.46
CA LEU A 19 -1.40 14.68 5.07
C LEU A 19 -1.11 13.68 6.20
N THR A 20 0.13 13.43 6.57
CA THR A 20 0.50 12.40 7.56
C THR A 20 -0.22 12.58 8.90
N GLY A 21 -0.23 13.79 9.45
CA GLY A 21 -0.92 14.08 10.71
C GLY A 21 -2.43 13.89 10.63
N GLU A 22 -3.04 14.31 9.52
CA GLU A 22 -4.47 14.15 9.27
C GLU A 22 -4.87 12.67 9.19
N VAL A 23 -4.10 11.87 8.45
CA VAL A 23 -4.33 10.42 8.30
C VAL A 23 -4.24 9.73 9.65
N LEU A 24 -3.16 9.96 10.41
CA LEU A 24 -2.95 9.32 11.71
C LEU A 24 -4.05 9.72 12.70
N THR A 25 -4.45 11.01 12.74
CA THR A 25 -5.53 11.50 13.61
C THR A 25 -6.86 10.78 13.37
N HIS A 26 -7.16 10.43 12.10
CA HIS A 26 -8.38 9.69 11.79
C HIS A 26 -8.27 8.22 12.20
N LEU A 27 -7.11 7.60 12.04
CA LEU A 27 -6.89 6.19 12.35
C LEU A 27 -6.75 5.92 13.86
N ASP A 28 -6.20 6.86 14.63
CA ASP A 28 -6.05 6.74 16.10
C ASP A 28 -7.39 6.68 16.85
N ARG A 29 -8.49 7.01 16.19
CA ARG A 29 -9.85 6.98 16.80
C ARG A 29 -10.53 5.62 16.76
N GLU A 30 -9.92 4.62 16.13
CA GLU A 30 -10.56 3.34 15.81
C GLU A 30 -10.14 2.18 16.72
N ASP A 31 -9.56 2.46 17.88
CA ASP A 31 -9.01 1.44 18.80
C ASP A 31 -8.01 0.51 18.08
N LEU A 32 -7.14 1.10 17.24
CA LEU A 32 -6.09 0.44 16.51
C LEU A 32 -4.73 0.84 17.09
N PHE A 33 -3.81 -0.12 17.14
CA PHE A 33 -2.44 0.12 17.57
C PHE A 33 -1.55 0.34 16.35
N LEU A 34 -0.85 1.47 16.29
CA LEU A 34 0.25 1.68 15.35
C LEU A 34 1.45 0.85 15.84
N VAL A 35 1.79 -0.21 15.12
CA VAL A 35 2.78 -1.21 15.56
C VAL A 35 4.06 -1.21 14.74
N GLY A 36 4.12 -0.46 13.66
CA GLY A 36 5.30 -0.24 12.83
C GLY A 36 5.14 0.94 11.90
N MET A 37 6.24 1.67 11.66
CA MET A 37 6.25 2.81 10.74
C MET A 37 7.61 2.98 10.08
N ARG A 38 7.61 3.39 8.80
CA ARG A 38 8.83 3.70 8.06
C ARG A 38 8.60 4.63 6.88
N ALA A 39 9.61 5.42 6.53
CA ALA A 39 9.68 6.13 5.26
C ALA A 39 10.45 5.28 4.24
N VAL A 40 9.95 5.17 3.02
CA VAL A 40 10.51 4.30 1.98
C VAL A 40 10.60 5.05 0.66
N ALA A 41 11.80 5.10 0.07
CA ALA A 41 11.95 5.40 -1.35
C ALA A 41 11.61 4.11 -2.12
N VAL A 42 10.43 4.11 -2.76
CA VAL A 42 9.93 2.91 -3.44
C VAL A 42 10.61 2.75 -4.78
N ASP A 43 11.15 1.55 -5.02
CA ASP A 43 11.65 1.19 -6.34
C ASP A 43 10.66 0.35 -7.14
N PRO A 44 10.89 0.20 -8.47
CA PRO A 44 10.01 -0.56 -9.32
C PRO A 44 9.77 -2.02 -8.89
N PRO A 45 10.78 -2.80 -8.40
CA PRO A 45 10.55 -4.14 -7.89
C PRO A 45 9.59 -4.21 -6.70
N LEU A 46 9.72 -3.31 -5.71
CA LEU A 46 8.82 -3.25 -4.56
C LEU A 46 7.41 -2.85 -4.98
N ALA A 47 7.29 -1.82 -5.84
CA ALA A 47 6.00 -1.39 -6.38
C ALA A 47 5.31 -2.50 -7.19
N ALA A 48 6.08 -3.23 -8.01
CA ALA A 48 5.58 -4.35 -8.80
C ALA A 48 5.12 -5.52 -7.93
N ALA A 49 5.84 -5.82 -6.85
CA ALA A 49 5.42 -6.83 -5.87
C ALA A 49 4.13 -6.42 -5.16
N HIS A 50 4.03 -5.15 -4.74
CA HIS A 50 2.85 -4.63 -4.06
C HIS A 50 1.59 -4.67 -4.94
N TYR A 51 1.70 -4.30 -6.22
CA TYR A 51 0.60 -4.27 -7.18
C TYR A 51 0.51 -5.54 -8.05
N THR A 52 1.02 -6.67 -7.58
CA THR A 52 1.02 -7.94 -8.34
C THR A 52 -0.35 -8.34 -8.85
N GLU A 53 -1.42 -8.12 -8.08
CA GLU A 53 -2.80 -8.41 -8.45
C GLU A 53 -3.30 -7.63 -9.70
N HIS A 54 -2.61 -6.53 -10.04
CA HIS A 54 -2.97 -5.67 -11.16
C HIS A 54 -2.09 -5.87 -12.40
N ARG A 55 -1.23 -6.90 -12.42
CA ARG A 55 -0.21 -7.09 -13.46
C ARG A 55 -0.76 -7.08 -14.89
N GLU A 56 -1.94 -7.68 -15.08
CA GLU A 56 -2.59 -7.78 -16.40
C GLU A 56 -3.51 -6.59 -16.71
N LYS A 57 -3.52 -5.56 -15.87
CA LYS A 57 -4.38 -4.39 -16.07
C LYS A 57 -3.68 -3.34 -16.91
N PRO A 58 -4.40 -2.64 -17.81
CA PRO A 58 -3.81 -1.58 -18.66
C PRO A 58 -3.11 -0.46 -17.88
N PHE A 59 -3.55 -0.18 -16.67
CA PHE A 59 -3.02 0.87 -15.79
C PHE A 59 -1.81 0.42 -14.94
N TYR A 60 -1.34 -0.83 -15.07
CA TYR A 60 -0.31 -1.40 -14.18
C TYR A 60 0.97 -0.58 -14.15
N GLN A 61 1.49 -0.19 -15.30
CA GLN A 61 2.72 0.62 -15.38
C GLN A 61 2.54 2.00 -14.76
N ASP A 62 1.36 2.58 -14.89
CA ASP A 62 1.07 3.89 -14.30
C ASP A 62 1.01 3.85 -12.78
N VAL A 63 0.46 2.78 -12.17
CA VAL A 63 0.47 2.64 -10.70
C VAL A 63 1.86 2.33 -10.14
N ILE A 64 2.71 1.59 -10.88
CA ILE A 64 4.12 1.39 -10.53
C ILE A 64 4.84 2.75 -10.52
N LYS A 65 4.77 3.49 -11.63
CA LYS A 65 5.36 4.83 -11.75
C LYS A 65 4.86 5.78 -10.66
N TYR A 66 3.55 5.74 -10.38
CA TYR A 66 2.93 6.56 -9.34
C TYR A 66 3.49 6.24 -7.94
N LEU A 67 3.56 4.97 -7.56
CA LEU A 67 4.06 4.59 -6.24
C LEU A 67 5.57 4.89 -6.08
N CYS A 68 6.34 4.85 -7.17
CA CYS A 68 7.75 5.26 -7.19
C CYS A 68 7.95 6.79 -7.20
N GLY A 69 6.89 7.59 -7.09
CA GLY A 69 6.97 9.05 -7.10
C GLY A 69 7.21 9.68 -8.48
N GLY A 70 7.06 8.92 -9.58
CA GLY A 70 7.36 9.39 -10.92
C GLY A 70 6.43 10.48 -11.47
N TYR A 71 5.43 10.89 -10.70
CA TYR A 71 4.50 12.00 -11.00
C TYR A 71 4.54 13.12 -9.96
N HIS A 72 5.40 13.01 -8.94
CA HIS A 72 5.44 13.90 -7.78
C HIS A 72 6.87 14.34 -7.49
N SER A 73 7.02 15.50 -6.88
CA SER A 73 8.33 16.05 -6.48
C SER A 73 8.95 15.31 -5.31
N PHE A 74 8.14 14.50 -4.60
CA PHE A 74 8.55 13.80 -3.39
C PHE A 74 8.40 12.28 -3.59
N PRO A 75 9.51 11.53 -3.83
CA PRO A 75 9.47 10.11 -4.19
C PRO A 75 9.39 9.17 -2.97
N TRP A 76 8.80 9.62 -1.88
CA TRP A 76 8.69 8.85 -0.65
C TRP A 76 7.27 8.36 -0.41
N VAL A 77 7.19 7.19 0.21
CA VAL A 77 5.97 6.61 0.75
C VAL A 77 6.17 6.45 2.25
N TYR A 78 5.16 6.80 3.05
CA TYR A 78 5.16 6.47 4.46
C TYR A 78 4.30 5.24 4.68
N ALA A 79 4.93 4.16 5.15
CA ALA A 79 4.29 2.90 5.45
C ALA A 79 4.01 2.79 6.94
N PHE A 80 2.78 2.40 7.28
CA PHE A 80 2.32 2.18 8.65
C PHE A 80 1.69 0.79 8.76
N ALA A 81 2.07 0.06 9.80
CA ALA A 81 1.43 -1.19 10.18
C ALA A 81 0.52 -0.94 11.38
N PHE A 82 -0.76 -1.16 11.21
CA PHE A 82 -1.74 -1.12 12.28
C PHE A 82 -2.13 -2.54 12.70
N CYS A 83 -2.51 -2.71 13.97
CA CYS A 83 -3.00 -3.95 14.53
C CYS A 83 -4.24 -3.69 15.39
N GLY A 84 -5.25 -4.51 15.25
CA GLY A 84 -6.48 -4.41 16.04
C GLY A 84 -7.56 -5.36 15.54
N GLU A 85 -8.71 -5.35 16.22
CA GLU A 85 -9.89 -6.08 15.76
C GLU A 85 -10.49 -5.39 14.54
N ASP A 86 -10.75 -6.17 13.47
CA ASP A 86 -11.31 -5.69 12.21
C ASP A 86 -10.52 -4.51 11.58
N ALA A 87 -9.19 -4.47 11.79
CA ALA A 87 -8.33 -3.34 11.40
C ALA A 87 -8.47 -3.02 9.91
N CYS A 88 -8.49 -4.03 9.02
CA CYS A 88 -8.66 -3.80 7.58
C CYS A 88 -9.99 -3.13 7.26
N ALA A 89 -11.09 -3.59 7.86
CA ALA A 89 -12.42 -3.04 7.61
C ALA A 89 -12.55 -1.60 8.13
N LYS A 90 -12.09 -1.35 9.37
CA LYS A 90 -12.11 -0.02 10.00
C LYS A 90 -11.30 1.00 9.18
N ILE A 91 -10.06 0.65 8.85
CA ILE A 91 -9.17 1.53 8.06
C ILE A 91 -9.77 1.81 6.68
N ARG A 92 -10.26 0.79 5.97
CA ARG A 92 -10.87 0.96 4.65
C ARG A 92 -12.14 1.81 4.71
N ALA A 93 -12.89 1.74 5.81
CA ALA A 93 -14.03 2.62 6.05
C ALA A 93 -13.61 4.09 6.11
N ILE A 94 -12.50 4.44 6.74
CA ILE A 94 -11.96 5.80 6.81
C ILE A 94 -11.36 6.24 5.48
N VAL A 95 -10.55 5.36 4.86
CA VAL A 95 -9.82 5.65 3.62
C VAL A 95 -10.76 5.84 2.43
N GLY A 96 -11.75 4.98 2.28
CA GLY A 96 -12.75 5.06 1.20
C GLY A 96 -12.39 4.30 -0.07
N LYS A 97 -13.22 4.46 -1.10
CA LYS A 97 -13.10 3.79 -2.41
C LYS A 97 -11.82 4.18 -3.15
N THR A 98 -11.37 3.29 -4.06
CA THR A 98 -10.17 3.52 -4.89
C THR A 98 -10.33 4.74 -5.80
N ASN A 99 -11.51 4.89 -6.44
CA ASN A 99 -11.86 6.11 -7.13
C ASN A 99 -12.33 7.17 -6.10
N PRO A 100 -11.61 8.29 -5.92
CA PRO A 100 -11.96 9.31 -4.93
C PRO A 100 -13.28 10.01 -5.21
N LEU A 101 -13.77 9.99 -6.45
CA LEU A 101 -15.06 10.59 -6.82
C LEU A 101 -16.25 9.63 -6.61
N GLU A 102 -15.99 8.36 -6.27
CA GLU A 102 -17.04 7.38 -6.03
C GLU A 102 -17.62 7.54 -4.62
N VAL A 103 -18.94 7.78 -4.55
CA VAL A 103 -19.68 7.93 -3.29
C VAL A 103 -20.49 6.67 -3.03
N GLU A 104 -20.35 6.09 -1.83
CA GLU A 104 -21.22 4.98 -1.41
C GLU A 104 -22.63 5.50 -1.08
N PRO A 105 -23.68 4.94 -1.68
CA PRO A 105 -25.06 5.34 -1.37
C PRO A 105 -25.34 5.22 0.14
N GLY A 106 -25.94 6.27 0.72
CA GLY A 106 -26.28 6.31 2.13
C GLY A 106 -25.15 6.63 3.10
N ARG A 107 -23.92 6.77 2.65
CA ARG A 107 -22.80 7.16 3.49
C ARG A 107 -22.84 8.64 3.83
N LYS A 108 -22.78 8.96 5.13
CA LYS A 108 -22.85 10.34 5.63
C LYS A 108 -21.46 10.97 5.88
N ILE A 109 -20.42 10.14 5.92
CA ILE A 109 -19.06 10.59 6.28
C ILE A 109 -18.20 10.65 5.02
N VAL A 110 -17.56 11.79 4.80
CA VAL A 110 -16.57 11.98 3.73
C VAL A 110 -15.29 11.22 4.09
N THR A 111 -14.83 10.36 3.19
CA THR A 111 -13.60 9.58 3.39
C THR A 111 -12.37 10.42 3.07
N LEU A 112 -11.19 9.95 3.52
CA LEU A 112 -9.92 10.64 3.24
C LEU A 112 -9.64 10.76 1.73
N ARG A 113 -9.94 9.70 0.96
CA ARG A 113 -9.78 9.73 -0.49
C ARG A 113 -10.75 10.70 -1.17
N GLN A 114 -12.01 10.80 -0.70
CA GLN A 114 -12.97 11.78 -1.22
C GLN A 114 -12.55 13.22 -0.90
N LYS A 115 -11.93 13.43 0.28
CA LYS A 115 -11.53 14.77 0.73
C LYS A 115 -10.29 15.29 0.00
N TYR A 116 -9.34 14.41 -0.28
CA TYR A 116 -7.99 14.79 -0.73
C TYR A 116 -7.55 14.18 -2.06
N GLY A 117 -8.21 13.12 -2.50
CA GLY A 117 -7.89 12.47 -3.76
C GLY A 117 -8.48 13.21 -4.97
N ARG A 118 -7.92 12.91 -6.13
CA ARG A 118 -8.37 13.47 -7.41
C ARG A 118 -8.18 12.47 -8.55
N ASN A 119 -8.92 12.68 -9.62
CA ASN A 119 -8.72 11.97 -10.88
C ASN A 119 -7.86 12.81 -11.81
N VAL A 120 -6.82 12.20 -12.37
CA VAL A 120 -5.90 12.85 -13.32
C VAL A 120 -5.98 12.12 -14.64
N ILE A 121 -6.24 12.83 -15.73
CA ILE A 121 -6.16 12.27 -17.08
C ILE A 121 -4.69 11.98 -17.37
N VAL A 122 -4.41 10.77 -17.87
CA VAL A 122 -3.05 10.34 -18.21
C VAL A 122 -2.75 10.81 -19.63
N ASP A 123 -1.66 11.53 -19.79
CA ASP A 123 -1.15 11.93 -21.12
C ASP A 123 -0.11 10.93 -21.66
N ASP A 124 0.21 11.06 -22.95
CA ASP A 124 1.19 10.24 -23.67
C ASP A 124 2.64 10.77 -23.55
N GLY A 125 2.86 11.85 -22.79
CA GLY A 125 4.13 12.57 -22.69
C GLY A 125 4.31 13.70 -23.71
N GLU A 126 3.40 13.83 -24.67
CA GLU A 126 3.33 14.93 -25.65
C GLU A 126 2.11 15.84 -25.41
N GLY A 127 1.45 15.67 -24.26
CA GLY A 127 0.29 16.47 -23.85
C GLY A 127 -1.04 16.05 -24.49
N ARG A 128 -1.11 14.85 -25.08
CA ARG A 128 -2.36 14.26 -25.60
C ARG A 128 -2.88 13.22 -24.62
N ASP A 129 -4.19 13.17 -24.43
CA ASP A 129 -4.83 12.18 -23.58
C ASP A 129 -4.55 10.75 -24.09
N ARG A 130 -4.08 9.87 -23.22
CA ARG A 130 -4.06 8.43 -23.51
C ARG A 130 -5.49 7.90 -23.50
N ILE A 131 -5.84 7.17 -24.55
CA ILE A 131 -7.19 6.62 -24.76
C ILE A 131 -7.13 5.10 -24.56
N ASP A 132 -8.11 4.55 -23.85
CA ASP A 132 -8.29 3.10 -23.68
C ASP A 132 -8.88 2.44 -24.97
N GLU A 133 -9.01 1.12 -24.96
CA GLU A 133 -9.55 0.35 -26.08
C GLU A 133 -11.01 0.69 -26.43
N ARG A 134 -11.71 1.40 -25.52
CA ARG A 134 -13.11 1.83 -25.70
C ARG A 134 -13.21 3.29 -26.13
N GLY A 135 -12.10 3.96 -26.37
CA GLY A 135 -12.05 5.36 -26.77
C GLY A 135 -12.23 6.36 -25.62
N HIS A 136 -12.10 5.93 -24.35
CA HIS A 136 -12.17 6.81 -23.20
C HIS A 136 -10.79 7.25 -22.74
N ALA A 137 -10.66 8.48 -22.26
CA ALA A 137 -9.43 8.95 -21.65
C ALA A 137 -9.05 8.08 -20.45
N MET A 138 -7.80 7.64 -20.41
CA MET A 138 -7.26 6.89 -19.28
C MET A 138 -7.13 7.81 -18.06
N VAL A 139 -7.58 7.33 -16.91
CA VAL A 139 -7.58 8.10 -15.67
C VAL A 139 -6.70 7.42 -14.63
N ARG A 140 -5.77 8.16 -14.05
CA ARG A 140 -5.03 7.78 -12.84
C ARG A 140 -5.73 8.35 -11.62
N PHE A 141 -5.97 7.49 -10.63
CA PHE A 141 -6.50 7.92 -9.35
C PHE A 141 -5.35 8.32 -8.42
N GLU A 142 -5.13 9.61 -8.23
CA GLU A 142 -4.29 10.14 -7.17
C GLU A 142 -5.12 10.17 -5.90
N ASN A 143 -5.09 9.07 -5.16
CA ASN A 143 -5.99 8.79 -4.06
C ASN A 143 -5.31 8.73 -2.69
N ILE A 144 -4.12 9.33 -2.60
CA ILE A 144 -3.30 9.62 -1.42
C ILE A 144 -2.91 8.44 -0.54
N LEU A 145 -3.74 7.40 -0.45
CA LEU A 145 -3.57 6.29 0.48
C LEU A 145 -3.75 4.93 -0.20
N HIS A 146 -3.01 3.95 0.31
CA HIS A 146 -3.36 2.54 0.21
C HIS A 146 -3.82 2.04 1.58
N ALA A 147 -4.72 1.05 1.60
CA ALA A 147 -5.12 0.29 2.77
C ALA A 147 -5.37 -1.15 2.38
N SER A 148 -4.79 -2.09 3.13
CA SER A 148 -4.90 -3.53 2.87
C SER A 148 -6.34 -4.02 2.75
N GLN A 149 -6.54 -5.01 1.90
CA GLN A 149 -7.64 -5.95 2.03
C GLN A 149 -7.25 -7.03 3.04
N ARG A 150 -8.23 -7.66 3.69
CA ARG A 150 -7.97 -8.70 4.70
C ARG A 150 -7.17 -9.87 4.11
N GLU A 151 -7.48 -10.24 2.89
CA GLU A 151 -6.89 -11.36 2.17
C GLU A 151 -5.41 -11.14 1.83
N SER A 152 -5.00 -9.89 1.56
CA SER A 152 -3.63 -9.52 1.19
C SER A 152 -2.81 -8.95 2.36
N ALA A 153 -3.44 -8.66 3.50
CA ALA A 153 -2.79 -7.93 4.59
C ALA A 153 -1.51 -8.61 5.11
N GLU A 154 -1.52 -9.94 5.30
CA GLU A 154 -0.32 -10.67 5.71
C GLU A 154 0.82 -10.52 4.70
N PHE A 155 0.52 -10.69 3.41
CA PHE A 155 1.50 -10.51 2.34
C PHE A 155 2.08 -9.11 2.34
N GLU A 156 1.21 -8.09 2.39
CA GLU A 156 1.60 -6.69 2.34
C GLU A 156 2.46 -6.29 3.56
N ILE A 157 2.07 -6.70 4.77
CA ILE A 157 2.88 -6.45 5.98
C ILE A 157 4.28 -7.05 5.85
N LYS A 158 4.38 -8.31 5.39
CA LYS A 158 5.66 -9.00 5.24
C LYS A 158 6.51 -8.47 4.08
N LEU A 159 5.87 -7.86 3.07
CA LEU A 159 6.55 -7.19 1.97
C LEU A 159 7.16 -5.86 2.42
N TRP A 160 6.46 -5.10 3.27
CA TRP A 160 6.86 -3.76 3.67
C TRP A 160 7.64 -3.69 4.97
N PHE A 161 7.52 -4.69 5.86
CA PHE A 161 8.16 -4.72 7.17
C PHE A 161 8.89 -6.03 7.40
N SER A 162 10.09 -5.94 7.97
CA SER A 162 10.74 -7.07 8.64
C SER A 162 10.09 -7.28 10.03
N PRO A 163 10.26 -8.46 10.67
CA PRO A 163 9.75 -8.67 12.02
C PRO A 163 10.29 -7.70 13.06
N ALA A 164 11.55 -7.26 12.89
CA ALA A 164 12.22 -6.34 13.81
C ALA A 164 11.65 -4.92 13.78
N GLU A 165 10.97 -4.54 12.70
CA GLU A 165 10.34 -3.22 12.52
C GLU A 165 8.92 -3.15 13.11
N LEU A 166 8.40 -4.27 13.63
CA LEU A 166 7.11 -4.31 14.32
C LEU A 166 7.29 -4.46 15.83
N LEU A 167 6.40 -3.84 16.60
CA LEU A 167 6.39 -4.00 18.06
C LEU A 167 6.24 -5.48 18.43
N PRO A 168 7.13 -6.04 19.28
CA PRO A 168 7.18 -7.49 19.55
C PRO A 168 5.87 -8.10 20.02
N GLY A 169 5.11 -7.41 20.88
CA GLY A 169 3.83 -7.87 21.41
C GLY A 169 2.68 -7.93 20.38
N PHE A 170 2.90 -7.38 19.19
CA PHE A 170 1.89 -7.31 18.12
C PHE A 170 2.31 -8.04 16.84
N ARG A 171 3.29 -8.92 16.91
CA ARG A 171 3.72 -9.76 15.78
C ARG A 171 2.77 -10.94 15.64
N LEU A 172 1.81 -10.83 14.76
CA LEU A 172 0.78 -11.88 14.55
C LEU A 172 1.27 -13.07 13.72
N TYR A 173 2.43 -12.93 13.06
CA TYR A 173 2.96 -13.96 12.16
C TYR A 173 4.25 -14.57 12.74
N PRO A 174 4.48 -15.88 12.53
CA PRO A 174 5.67 -16.57 13.06
C PRO A 174 6.99 -15.98 12.56
N VAL A 175 7.97 -15.89 13.46
CA VAL A 175 9.31 -15.32 13.23
C VAL A 175 10.36 -16.40 13.50
N LEU A 176 11.40 -16.45 12.65
CA LEU A 176 12.62 -17.19 12.87
C LEU A 176 13.69 -16.25 13.43
N GLU A 177 14.39 -16.71 14.46
CA GLU A 177 15.57 -16.05 14.97
C GLU A 177 16.81 -16.75 14.42
N GLY A 178 17.63 -16.00 13.69
CA GLY A 178 18.90 -16.46 13.14
C GLY A 178 20.10 -16.00 13.96
N GLU A 179 21.29 -16.30 13.48
CA GLU A 179 22.54 -15.87 14.10
C GLU A 179 22.60 -14.34 14.28
N GLY A 180 23.18 -13.91 15.39
CA GLY A 180 23.30 -12.48 15.72
C GLY A 180 21.98 -11.77 16.04
N GLY A 181 20.91 -12.52 16.34
CA GLY A 181 19.59 -11.95 16.67
C GLY A 181 18.81 -11.43 15.44
N ARG A 182 19.22 -11.78 14.24
CA ARG A 182 18.50 -11.44 13.00
C ARG A 182 17.16 -12.14 12.97
N GLN A 183 16.08 -11.37 12.80
CA GLN A 183 14.73 -11.88 12.73
C GLN A 183 14.21 -11.89 11.28
N THR A 184 13.61 -13.01 10.88
CA THR A 184 12.99 -13.17 9.55
C THR A 184 11.61 -13.82 9.68
N TRP A 185 10.74 -13.60 8.71
CA TRP A 185 9.44 -14.29 8.68
C TRP A 185 9.61 -15.77 8.36
N VAL A 186 8.92 -16.65 9.10
CA VAL A 186 8.85 -18.10 8.79
C VAL A 186 8.34 -18.32 7.37
N THR A 187 7.27 -17.58 7.01
CA THR A 187 6.75 -17.56 5.64
C THR A 187 7.00 -16.17 5.06
N PRO A 188 8.03 -15.96 4.24
CA PRO A 188 8.30 -14.66 3.63
C PRO A 188 7.25 -14.27 2.59
N ALA A 189 7.15 -12.97 2.29
CA ALA A 189 6.18 -12.42 1.34
C ALA A 189 6.16 -13.13 -0.01
N ARG A 190 7.32 -13.52 -0.54
CA ARG A 190 7.43 -14.25 -1.83
C ARG A 190 6.66 -15.58 -1.86
N GLN A 191 6.62 -16.31 -0.73
CA GLN A 191 5.85 -17.55 -0.65
C GLN A 191 4.36 -17.29 -0.60
N LEU A 192 3.93 -16.21 0.03
CA LEU A 192 2.54 -15.77 0.04
C LEU A 192 2.11 -15.25 -1.33
N LEU A 193 2.98 -14.54 -2.04
CA LEU A 193 2.75 -14.10 -3.40
C LEU A 193 2.43 -15.28 -4.32
N ALA A 194 3.23 -16.35 -4.28
CA ALA A 194 3.00 -17.55 -5.06
C ALA A 194 1.68 -18.27 -4.72
N ARG A 195 1.21 -18.14 -3.47
CA ARG A 195 -0.05 -18.74 -3.02
C ARG A 195 -1.25 -17.89 -3.39
N LEU A 196 -1.16 -16.58 -3.28
CA LEU A 196 -2.25 -15.64 -3.57
C LEU A 196 -2.42 -15.39 -5.07
N TRP A 197 -1.31 -15.34 -5.80
CA TRP A 197 -1.27 -15.05 -7.24
C TRP A 197 -0.28 -15.98 -7.97
N PRO A 198 -0.63 -17.26 -8.16
CA PRO A 198 0.28 -18.27 -8.72
C PRO A 198 0.80 -17.91 -10.11
N ASP A 199 -0.05 -17.35 -10.97
CA ASP A 199 0.33 -16.94 -12.32
C ASP A 199 1.33 -15.78 -12.34
N ALA A 200 1.30 -14.94 -11.33
CA ALA A 200 2.20 -13.81 -11.20
C ALA A 200 3.57 -14.20 -10.61
N ALA A 201 3.66 -15.35 -9.93
CA ALA A 201 4.90 -15.85 -9.35
C ALA A 201 5.78 -16.60 -10.37
N ALA A 202 5.20 -17.16 -11.42
CA ALA A 202 5.91 -17.86 -12.48
C ALA A 202 6.65 -16.86 -13.38
N GLY A 203 7.89 -16.52 -13.07
CA GLY A 203 8.76 -15.72 -13.95
C GLY A 203 9.48 -14.54 -13.32
N ARG A 204 9.91 -14.62 -12.06
CA ARG A 204 10.68 -13.55 -11.40
C ARG A 204 11.94 -14.02 -10.71
N ASP A 205 12.99 -13.30 -11.04
CA ASP A 205 14.13 -13.15 -10.16
C ASP A 205 13.70 -12.34 -8.92
N GLU A 206 14.13 -12.74 -7.76
CA GLU A 206 13.66 -12.41 -6.42
C GLU A 206 13.50 -10.92 -6.10
N PRO A 207 12.38 -10.51 -5.48
CA PRO A 207 12.37 -9.37 -4.58
C PRO A 207 12.62 -9.85 -3.15
N ASP A 208 13.85 -10.09 -2.79
CA ASP A 208 14.22 -10.47 -1.44
C ASP A 208 15.30 -9.56 -0.87
N ALA A 209 14.90 -8.66 -0.04
CA ALA A 209 15.53 -8.23 1.20
C ALA A 209 14.79 -7.01 1.76
N PRO A 210 14.54 -6.92 3.07
CA PRO A 210 14.20 -5.64 3.67
C PRO A 210 15.35 -4.70 3.38
N ARG A 211 15.09 -3.63 2.62
CA ARG A 211 16.12 -2.68 2.23
C ARG A 211 16.65 -1.97 3.46
N ARG A 212 17.96 -1.81 3.49
CA ARG A 212 18.65 -1.09 4.55
C ARG A 212 18.04 0.30 4.71
N PRO A 213 17.94 0.83 5.95
CA PRO A 213 17.75 2.26 6.17
C PRO A 213 18.79 3.00 5.33
N LEU A 214 18.41 4.09 4.73
CA LEU A 214 19.38 5.00 4.11
C LEU A 214 20.32 5.50 5.21
N GLU A 215 21.61 5.22 5.06
CA GLU A 215 22.67 5.85 5.85
C GLU A 215 22.72 7.36 5.56
#